data_1e864e4902af64435a32945f8d1418bb
#
_entry.id   1e864e4902af64435a32945f8d1418bb
#
_cell.length_a   1.000
_cell.length_b   1.000
_cell.length_c   1.000
_cell.angle_alpha   90.00
_cell.angle_beta   90.00
_cell.angle_gamma   90.00
#
_symmetry.space_group_name_H-M   'P 1'
#
loop_
_entity.id
_entity.type
_entity.pdbx_description
1 polymer ?
#
loop_
_entity_poly.entity_id
_entity_poly.type
_entity_poly.pdbx_seq_one_letter_code
_entity_poly.pdbx_strand_id
1 'polypeptide(L)'
;MKYTGIVLLCTIFCACTKNKIETIAPPAPLPDGGTAAYRGVFYPTPGITVAGTVKVLKDTIPAQLLLDSFSISSGPDLKVYLSKNDYPSQFVNLGALLRFTGNSSYSIPVGTNLSDYNYVLIHCQQYNHLFAVAPLVK
;
A
#
# COMPACT_ATOMS: atom_id res chain seq x y z
N MET A 1 33.96 48.75 -52.11
CA MET A 1 33.41 47.41 -51.99
C MET A 1 33.13 47.15 -50.55
N LYS A 2 31.86 47.10 -50.18
CA LYS A 2 31.40 47.04 -48.81
C LYS A 2 30.99 45.62 -48.47
N TYR A 3 31.69 44.97 -47.59
CA TYR A 3 31.30 43.66 -47.07
C TYR A 3 30.44 43.88 -45.81
N THR A 4 29.16 43.61 -45.94
CA THR A 4 28.21 43.63 -44.83
C THR A 4 28.30 42.28 -44.14
N GLY A 5 28.90 42.24 -42.92
CA GLY A 5 28.94 41.06 -42.10
C GLY A 5 27.60 40.85 -41.42
N ILE A 6 26.96 39.73 -41.70
CA ILE A 6 25.80 39.25 -40.96
C ILE A 6 26.27 38.52 -39.73
N VAL A 7 26.07 39.12 -38.55
CA VAL A 7 26.27 38.46 -37.24
C VAL A 7 25.03 37.62 -36.98
N LEU A 8 25.18 36.31 -37.11
CA LEU A 8 24.14 35.34 -36.70
C LEU A 8 24.18 35.14 -35.17
N LEU A 9 23.26 35.79 -34.50
CA LEU A 9 23.10 35.67 -33.06
C LEU A 9 22.43 34.33 -32.72
N CYS A 10 23.24 33.36 -32.32
CA CYS A 10 22.78 32.03 -31.87
C CYS A 10 22.24 32.14 -30.47
N THR A 11 20.91 32.29 -30.28
CA THR A 11 20.25 32.24 -29.01
C THR A 11 20.16 30.79 -28.54
N ILE A 12 21.00 30.40 -27.62
CA ILE A 12 20.93 29.10 -26.95
C ILE A 12 19.75 29.15 -25.97
N PHE A 13 18.64 28.52 -26.36
CA PHE A 13 17.54 28.25 -25.43
C PHE A 13 18.00 27.15 -24.46
N CYS A 14 18.40 27.56 -23.27
CA CYS A 14 18.61 26.66 -22.14
C CYS A 14 17.24 26.22 -21.65
N ALA A 15 16.73 25.08 -22.14
CA ALA A 15 15.53 24.43 -21.62
C ALA A 15 15.87 23.84 -20.26
N CYS A 16 15.62 24.59 -19.19
CA CYS A 16 15.57 24.04 -17.84
C CYS A 16 14.36 23.10 -17.76
N THR A 17 14.59 21.81 -17.93
CA THR A 17 13.64 20.79 -17.50
C THR A 17 13.54 20.87 -15.98
N LYS A 18 12.50 21.53 -15.48
CA LYS A 18 12.10 21.44 -14.08
C LYS A 18 11.69 19.99 -13.82
N ASN A 19 12.57 19.23 -13.20
CA ASN A 19 12.19 17.99 -12.56
C ASN A 19 11.14 18.36 -11.51
N LYS A 20 9.89 18.06 -11.84
CA LYS A 20 8.79 18.12 -10.91
C LYS A 20 9.06 17.06 -9.86
N ILE A 21 9.64 17.45 -8.74
CA ILE A 21 9.66 16.63 -7.55
C ILE A 21 8.18 16.47 -7.20
N GLU A 22 7.61 15.31 -7.52
CA GLU A 22 6.31 14.95 -6.97
C GLU A 22 6.50 14.89 -5.46
N THR A 23 6.06 15.93 -4.78
CA THR A 23 5.91 15.95 -3.34
C THR A 23 4.92 14.84 -3.03
N ILE A 24 5.41 13.69 -2.55
CA ILE A 24 4.57 12.64 -2.01
C ILE A 24 3.75 13.30 -0.92
N ALA A 25 2.45 13.45 -1.14
CA ALA A 25 1.54 14.00 -0.15
C ALA A 25 1.75 13.22 1.16
N PRO A 26 1.80 13.89 2.32
CA PRO A 26 1.86 13.19 3.58
C PRO A 26 0.69 12.19 3.62
N PRO A 27 0.91 10.97 4.18
CA PRO A 27 -0.16 9.99 4.27
C PRO A 27 -1.35 10.63 4.95
N ALA A 28 -2.54 10.40 4.39
CA ALA A 28 -3.77 10.82 5.02
C ALA A 28 -3.77 10.31 6.48
N PRO A 29 -4.17 11.13 7.45
CA PRO A 29 -4.29 10.67 8.83
C PRO A 29 -5.18 9.42 8.84
N LEU A 30 -4.78 8.42 9.63
CA LEU A 30 -5.60 7.24 9.84
C LEU A 30 -6.96 7.71 10.37
N PRO A 31 -8.08 7.11 9.94
CA PRO A 31 -9.38 7.47 10.45
C PRO A 31 -9.42 7.20 11.97
N ASP A 32 -9.34 8.27 12.75
CA ASP A 32 -9.55 8.22 14.18
C ASP A 32 -11.06 8.07 14.44
N GLY A 33 -11.47 6.95 15.02
CA GLY A 33 -12.79 6.84 15.61
C GLY A 33 -13.71 5.71 15.17
N GLY A 34 -13.28 4.79 14.32
CA GLY A 34 -14.05 3.57 14.05
C GLY A 34 -13.83 2.50 15.13
N THR A 35 -14.90 1.83 15.56
CA THR A 35 -14.74 0.64 16.42
C THR A 35 -14.14 -0.49 15.62
N ALA A 36 -12.99 -1.01 16.06
CA ALA A 36 -12.40 -2.18 15.43
C ALA A 36 -13.31 -3.40 15.65
N ALA A 37 -13.89 -3.90 14.56
CA ALA A 37 -14.70 -5.11 14.57
C ALA A 37 -13.85 -6.37 14.64
N TYR A 38 -12.67 -6.32 14.02
CA TYR A 38 -11.71 -7.42 14.01
C TYR A 38 -10.30 -6.87 14.22
N ARG A 39 -9.45 -7.70 14.83
CA ARG A 39 -8.03 -7.40 15.08
C ARG A 39 -7.19 -8.63 14.77
N GLY A 40 -5.93 -8.43 14.44
CA GLY A 40 -4.97 -9.51 14.21
C GLY A 40 -3.54 -9.07 14.40
N VAL A 41 -2.66 -10.04 14.60
CA VAL A 41 -1.20 -9.85 14.66
C VAL A 41 -0.61 -10.59 13.47
N PHE A 42 0.39 -10.00 12.82
CA PHE A 42 1.06 -10.63 11.70
C PHE A 42 2.09 -11.66 12.15
N TYR A 43 2.10 -12.80 11.47
CA TYR A 43 3.10 -13.86 11.57
C TYR A 43 3.83 -14.02 10.24
N PRO A 44 5.16 -14.13 10.24
CA PRO A 44 5.94 -14.29 9.03
C PRO A 44 5.86 -15.71 8.48
N THR A 45 6.04 -15.85 7.15
CA THR A 45 6.42 -17.12 6.54
C THR A 45 7.95 -17.30 6.59
N PRO A 46 8.48 -18.52 6.35
CA PRO A 46 9.92 -18.76 6.40
C PRO A 46 10.74 -17.79 5.51
N GLY A 47 11.77 -17.19 6.08
CA GLY A 47 12.66 -16.25 5.38
C GLY A 47 12.16 -14.80 5.36
N ILE A 48 10.96 -14.51 5.89
CA ILE A 48 10.38 -13.17 5.98
C ILE A 48 10.45 -12.66 7.41
N THR A 49 10.67 -11.36 7.57
CA THR A 49 10.51 -10.65 8.84
C THR A 49 9.27 -9.79 8.75
N VAL A 50 8.38 -9.87 9.72
CA VAL A 50 7.19 -9.02 9.84
C VAL A 50 6.92 -8.68 11.29
N ALA A 51 6.38 -7.50 11.53
CA ALA A 51 5.82 -7.07 12.81
C ALA A 51 4.61 -6.17 12.54
N GLY A 52 3.79 -5.98 13.58
CA GLY A 52 2.63 -5.10 13.54
C GLY A 52 1.30 -5.82 13.65
N THR A 53 0.26 -5.02 13.67
CA THR A 53 -1.12 -5.47 13.85
C THR A 53 -2.01 -4.99 12.71
N VAL A 54 -3.15 -5.63 12.56
CA VAL A 54 -4.21 -5.21 11.66
C VAL A 54 -5.50 -4.98 12.45
N LYS A 55 -6.26 -3.97 12.03
CA LYS A 55 -7.61 -3.67 12.54
C LYS A 55 -8.56 -3.53 11.37
N VAL A 56 -9.77 -4.05 11.50
CA VAL A 56 -10.84 -3.84 10.53
C VAL A 56 -11.92 -2.99 11.20
N LEU A 57 -12.16 -1.79 10.63
CA LEU A 57 -13.19 -0.86 11.05
C LEU A 57 -14.44 -1.06 10.20
N LYS A 58 -15.54 -1.48 10.81
CA LYS A 58 -16.81 -1.71 10.10
C LYS A 58 -17.72 -0.48 10.04
N ASP A 59 -17.54 0.45 10.97
CA ASP A 59 -18.42 1.61 11.15
C ASP A 59 -18.07 2.79 10.23
N THR A 60 -17.15 2.57 9.28
CA THR A 60 -16.81 3.49 8.20
C THR A 60 -17.42 3.05 6.89
N ILE A 61 -17.70 4.00 5.97
CA ILE A 61 -18.25 3.69 4.63
C ILE A 61 -17.30 4.33 3.58
N PRO A 62 -16.54 3.53 2.83
CA PRO A 62 -16.39 2.07 2.94
C PRO A 62 -15.69 1.63 4.25
N ALA A 63 -15.88 0.38 4.65
CA ALA A 63 -15.14 -0.22 5.75
C ALA A 63 -13.62 -0.13 5.49
N GLN A 64 -12.81 -0.02 6.54
CA GLN A 64 -11.37 0.20 6.44
C GLN A 64 -10.58 -0.95 7.09
N LEU A 65 -9.51 -1.35 6.44
CA LEU A 65 -8.48 -2.20 7.01
C LEU A 65 -7.26 -1.33 7.32
N LEU A 66 -6.83 -1.34 8.57
CA LEU A 66 -5.66 -0.55 9.03
C LEU A 66 -4.52 -1.49 9.36
N LEU A 67 -3.35 -1.23 8.82
CA LEU A 67 -2.07 -1.77 9.29
C LEU A 67 -1.49 -0.79 10.30
N ASP A 68 -1.21 -1.25 11.50
CA ASP A 68 -0.75 -0.43 12.63
C ASP A 68 0.60 -0.92 13.13
N SER A 69 1.56 0.02 13.28
CA SER A 69 2.95 -0.27 13.68
C SER A 69 3.59 -1.36 12.82
N PHE A 70 3.24 -1.36 11.55
CA PHE A 70 3.57 -2.41 10.61
C PHE A 70 5.01 -2.29 10.11
N SER A 71 5.69 -3.42 9.96
CA SER A 71 6.96 -3.51 9.25
C SER A 71 7.07 -4.89 8.58
N ILE A 72 7.66 -4.95 7.39
CA ILE A 72 7.86 -6.20 6.66
C ILE A 72 9.10 -6.12 5.77
N SER A 73 9.72 -7.27 5.52
CA SER A 73 10.78 -7.41 4.51
C SER A 73 10.29 -6.92 3.14
N SER A 74 11.13 -6.22 2.40
CA SER A 74 10.78 -5.72 1.07
C SER A 74 10.54 -6.85 0.06
N GLY A 75 9.64 -6.62 -0.87
CA GLY A 75 9.34 -7.49 -1.99
C GLY A 75 8.88 -6.68 -3.20
N PRO A 76 9.03 -7.22 -4.43
CA PRO A 76 8.82 -6.42 -5.65
C PRO A 76 7.35 -6.08 -5.92
N ASP A 77 6.41 -6.90 -5.48
CA ASP A 77 4.98 -6.72 -5.77
C ASP A 77 4.10 -7.25 -4.63
N LEU A 78 4.24 -6.63 -3.45
CA LEU A 78 3.42 -7.02 -2.29
C LEU A 78 2.02 -6.44 -2.38
N LYS A 79 1.03 -7.29 -2.14
CA LYS A 79 -0.40 -6.98 -2.09
C LYS A 79 -0.97 -7.28 -0.71
N VAL A 80 -2.02 -6.56 -0.36
CA VAL A 80 -2.80 -6.79 0.85
C VAL A 80 -4.10 -7.48 0.48
N TYR A 81 -4.34 -8.66 1.03
CA TYR A 81 -5.54 -9.45 0.80
C TYR A 81 -6.35 -9.61 2.08
N LEU A 82 -7.66 -9.43 1.98
CA LEU A 82 -8.62 -9.89 2.98
C LEU A 82 -9.08 -11.28 2.54
N SER A 83 -8.78 -12.32 3.31
CA SER A 83 -8.88 -13.72 2.88
C SER A 83 -9.74 -14.57 3.80
N LYS A 84 -10.43 -15.56 3.23
CA LYS A 84 -11.17 -16.56 3.99
C LYS A 84 -10.24 -17.58 4.64
N ASN A 85 -9.11 -17.87 3.99
CA ASN A 85 -8.13 -18.87 4.40
C ASN A 85 -6.78 -18.22 4.72
N ASP A 86 -5.91 -18.94 5.39
CA ASP A 86 -4.53 -18.57 5.71
C ASP A 86 -3.58 -18.62 4.49
N TYR A 87 -4.10 -18.95 3.33
CA TYR A 87 -3.41 -18.92 2.03
C TYR A 87 -4.31 -18.26 0.97
N PRO A 88 -3.76 -17.70 -0.13
CA PRO A 88 -4.48 -16.90 -1.11
C PRO A 88 -5.34 -17.75 -2.06
N SER A 89 -6.48 -18.27 -1.60
CA SER A 89 -7.43 -19.05 -2.40
C SER A 89 -8.76 -18.33 -2.64
N GLN A 90 -9.33 -17.72 -1.61
CA GLN A 90 -10.58 -16.96 -1.65
C GLN A 90 -10.37 -15.64 -0.91
N PHE A 91 -10.10 -14.57 -1.64
CA PHE A 91 -9.71 -13.30 -1.07
C PHE A 91 -10.25 -12.10 -1.87
N VAL A 92 -10.32 -10.97 -1.20
CA VAL A 92 -10.46 -9.65 -1.81
C VAL A 92 -9.09 -9.00 -1.85
N ASN A 93 -8.63 -8.62 -3.03
CA ASN A 93 -7.39 -7.86 -3.20
C ASN A 93 -7.66 -6.39 -2.88
N LEU A 94 -7.05 -5.86 -1.82
CA LEU A 94 -7.20 -4.48 -1.38
C LEU A 94 -6.17 -3.54 -2.05
N GLY A 95 -5.27 -4.09 -2.87
CA GLY A 95 -4.28 -3.33 -3.62
C GLY A 95 -2.83 -3.56 -3.19
N ALA A 96 -1.94 -2.78 -3.75
CA ALA A 96 -0.52 -2.84 -3.45
C ALA A 96 -0.23 -2.44 -2.00
N LEU A 97 0.77 -3.06 -1.38
CA LEU A 97 1.27 -2.63 -0.08
C LEU A 97 1.84 -1.22 -0.20
N LEU A 98 1.22 -0.27 0.48
CA LEU A 98 1.56 1.16 0.37
C LEU A 98 2.90 1.49 1.01
N ARG A 99 3.29 0.76 2.06
CA ARG A 99 4.51 1.00 2.84
C ARG A 99 5.05 -0.29 3.41
N PHE A 100 6.38 -0.44 3.44
CA PHE A 100 7.05 -1.53 4.14
C PHE A 100 7.16 -1.29 5.64
N THR A 101 7.03 -0.04 6.09
CA THR A 101 7.06 0.36 7.50
C THR A 101 6.06 1.47 7.78
N GLY A 102 5.50 1.46 9.00
CA GLY A 102 4.55 2.47 9.46
C GLY A 102 3.09 2.07 9.28
N ASN A 103 2.21 3.04 9.42
CA ASN A 103 0.76 2.82 9.36
C ASN A 103 0.23 3.03 7.95
N SER A 104 -0.75 2.24 7.56
CA SER A 104 -1.47 2.42 6.29
C SER A 104 -2.92 1.94 6.39
N SER A 105 -3.78 2.46 5.53
CA SER A 105 -5.19 2.08 5.47
C SER A 105 -5.60 1.65 4.06
N TYR A 106 -6.55 0.74 3.99
CA TYR A 106 -7.09 0.17 2.77
C TYR A 106 -8.61 0.17 2.84
N SER A 107 -9.26 0.68 1.80
CA SER A 107 -10.71 0.60 1.69
C SER A 107 -11.14 -0.81 1.33
N ILE A 108 -12.08 -1.37 2.09
CA ILE A 108 -12.71 -2.65 1.76
C ILE A 108 -13.90 -2.37 0.85
N PRO A 109 -14.03 -3.03 -0.30
CA PRO A 109 -15.12 -2.81 -1.24
C PRO A 109 -16.50 -2.91 -0.57
N VAL A 110 -17.39 -1.98 -0.90
CA VAL A 110 -18.76 -1.98 -0.40
C VAL A 110 -19.46 -3.29 -0.80
N GLY A 111 -20.24 -3.87 0.12
CA GLY A 111 -20.88 -5.16 -0.08
C GLY A 111 -20.05 -6.38 0.32
N THR A 112 -18.79 -6.19 0.76
CA THR A 112 -17.99 -7.28 1.31
C THR A 112 -18.57 -7.71 2.67
N ASN A 113 -18.95 -8.98 2.78
CA ASN A 113 -19.38 -9.55 4.06
C ASN A 113 -18.16 -9.89 4.92
N LEU A 114 -17.82 -9.00 5.84
CA LEU A 114 -16.61 -9.12 6.69
C LEU A 114 -16.56 -10.40 7.52
N SER A 115 -17.71 -10.98 7.86
CA SER A 115 -17.76 -12.22 8.66
C SER A 115 -17.24 -13.45 7.93
N ASP A 116 -17.13 -13.39 6.59
CA ASP A 116 -16.64 -14.49 5.76
C ASP A 116 -15.10 -14.55 5.70
N TYR A 117 -14.43 -13.51 6.18
CA TYR A 117 -12.98 -13.35 6.06
C TYR A 117 -12.31 -13.42 7.42
N ASN A 118 -11.42 -14.38 7.58
CA ASN A 118 -10.78 -14.69 8.85
C ASN A 118 -9.28 -14.32 8.88
N TYR A 119 -8.73 -13.84 7.76
CA TYR A 119 -7.30 -13.57 7.64
C TYR A 119 -7.02 -12.31 6.84
N VAL A 120 -5.92 -11.66 7.18
CA VAL A 120 -5.26 -10.69 6.30
C VAL A 120 -3.92 -11.27 5.87
N LEU A 121 -3.67 -11.24 4.57
CA LEU A 121 -2.45 -11.78 3.98
C LEU A 121 -1.65 -10.66 3.33
N ILE A 122 -0.32 -10.74 3.47
CA ILE A 122 0.61 -9.99 2.62
C ILE A 122 1.24 -10.99 1.66
N HIS A 123 1.00 -10.79 0.37
CA HIS A 123 1.35 -11.74 -0.68
C HIS A 123 2.12 -11.06 -1.81
N CYS A 124 3.25 -11.63 -2.21
CA CYS A 124 3.99 -11.20 -3.39
C CYS A 124 3.35 -11.82 -4.64
N GLN A 125 2.64 -11.01 -5.42
CA GLN A 125 1.91 -11.50 -6.59
C GLN A 125 2.87 -11.95 -7.71
N GLN A 126 3.98 -11.24 -7.90
CA GLN A 126 4.96 -11.54 -8.94
C GLN A 126 5.57 -12.95 -8.78
N TYR A 127 5.86 -13.37 -7.57
CA TYR A 127 6.49 -14.66 -7.29
C TYR A 127 5.53 -15.69 -6.70
N ASN A 128 4.25 -15.35 -6.58
CA ASN A 128 3.24 -16.20 -5.94
C ASN A 128 3.71 -16.71 -4.56
N HIS A 129 4.25 -15.81 -3.74
CA HIS A 129 4.84 -16.13 -2.45
C HIS A 129 4.11 -15.43 -1.32
N LEU A 130 3.65 -16.19 -0.34
CA LEU A 130 3.02 -15.64 0.87
C LEU A 130 4.11 -15.11 1.80
N PHE A 131 4.00 -13.85 2.20
CA PHE A 131 4.96 -13.18 3.09
C PHE A 131 4.51 -13.22 4.53
N ALA A 132 3.25 -12.90 4.79
CA ALA A 132 2.74 -12.83 6.16
C ALA A 132 1.24 -13.15 6.21
N VAL A 133 0.82 -13.63 7.39
CA VAL A 133 -0.56 -13.99 7.72
C VAL A 133 -0.94 -13.34 9.03
N ALA A 134 -2.11 -12.70 9.09
CA ALA A 134 -2.71 -12.24 10.33
C ALA A 134 -4.11 -12.84 10.51
N PRO A 135 -4.29 -13.82 11.42
CA PRO A 135 -5.62 -14.28 11.80
C PRO A 135 -6.41 -13.14 12.43
N LEU A 136 -7.68 -13.00 12.03
CA LEU A 136 -8.59 -11.98 12.54
C LEU A 136 -9.44 -12.55 13.67
N VAL A 137 -9.47 -11.86 14.81
CA VAL A 137 -10.34 -12.13 15.95
C VAL A 137 -11.24 -10.93 16.21
N LYS A 138 -12.45 -11.18 16.74
CA LYS A 138 -13.44 -10.16 17.14
C LYS A 138 -13.05 -9.49 18.45
#